data_ebbd1c858cc58ef94a1d349208169303
#
_entry.id   ebbd1c858cc58ef94a1d349208169303
#
_cell.length_a   1.000
_cell.length_b   1.000
_cell.length_c   1.000
_cell.angle_alpha   90.00
_cell.angle_beta   90.00
_cell.angle_gamma   90.00
#
_symmetry.space_group_name_H-M   'P 1'
#
loop_
_entity.id
_entity.type
_entity.pdbx_description
1 polymer ?
#
loop_
_entity_poly.entity_id
_entity_poly.type
_entity_poly.pdbx_seq_one_letter_code
_entity_poly.pdbx_strand_id
1 'polypeptide(L)'
;MSHSPVYLDHAATTPVRDEVVAAMAPFFGPRFGNPSSVHRWGREARVALDEARERLAACLGANPDEVCFTSGGTEGDNFAILGAFRTLRGKGRTAAITTPIEHKAVLAAVHQVAHEGGEERLVHVTGDGLVDATHFASLLDDRVAVASVMWVNNEVGVIQDVPALAAQARAAGAVFHTDGVQAFGKVHVDARTQPFDLLTISGHKIGAPKGIGALYIRRDTPLEPLAHGGSQERGRRPGTENVAFAMGLATAAELTLAEHEREETRLMGLRTALEEGIRSRIPGAIIHAAGAPRAAHVVNVSIPGTTSESLLMALDLRGIACSAGSACQSGSVSASHVLSAMGVPPELANAALRLSLGCLSTPECVSRTVDVLATLADKARGVKSAPVFETVEF
;
A
#
# COMPACT_ATOMS: atom_id res chain seq x y z
N MET A 1 -13.42 -21.74 -25.52
CA MET A 1 -14.14 -21.59 -24.21
C MET A 1 -13.70 -20.27 -23.59
N SER A 2 -14.63 -19.39 -23.19
CA SER A 2 -14.27 -18.16 -22.49
C SER A 2 -13.88 -18.55 -21.06
N HIS A 3 -12.60 -18.53 -20.76
CA HIS A 3 -12.14 -18.72 -19.37
C HIS A 3 -12.56 -17.51 -18.53
N SER A 4 -12.95 -17.74 -17.28
CA SER A 4 -13.22 -16.67 -16.33
C SER A 4 -12.00 -15.75 -16.17
N PRO A 5 -12.17 -14.42 -16.13
CA PRO A 5 -11.05 -13.50 -15.98
C PRO A 5 -10.31 -13.73 -14.63
N VAL A 6 -9.00 -13.55 -14.65
CA VAL A 6 -8.12 -13.67 -13.48
C VAL A 6 -7.64 -12.28 -13.09
N TYR A 7 -7.83 -11.89 -11.83
CA TYR A 7 -7.38 -10.61 -11.30
C TYR A 7 -6.24 -10.83 -10.29
N LEU A 8 -5.03 -10.45 -10.67
CA LEU A 8 -3.81 -10.52 -9.87
C LEU A 8 -3.18 -9.13 -9.68
N ASP A 9 -4.02 -8.13 -9.46
CA ASP A 9 -3.58 -6.73 -9.23
C ASP A 9 -4.21 -6.10 -7.96
N HIS A 10 -4.38 -6.93 -6.91
CA HIS A 10 -4.98 -6.49 -5.65
C HIS A 10 -4.14 -5.45 -4.90
N ALA A 11 -2.82 -5.38 -5.15
CA ALA A 11 -1.98 -4.31 -4.62
C ALA A 11 -2.26 -2.94 -5.28
N ALA A 12 -2.86 -2.90 -6.48
CA ALA A 12 -3.30 -1.65 -7.10
C ALA A 12 -4.65 -1.20 -6.54
N THR A 13 -5.63 -2.11 -6.44
CA THR A 13 -6.95 -1.85 -5.82
C THR A 13 -7.68 -3.17 -5.58
N THR A 14 -8.63 -3.18 -4.66
CA THR A 14 -9.52 -4.31 -4.39
C THR A 14 -10.97 -3.95 -4.74
N PRO A 15 -11.83 -4.92 -5.06
CA PRO A 15 -13.26 -4.68 -5.13
C PRO A 15 -13.80 -4.23 -3.77
N VAL A 16 -14.85 -3.40 -3.79
CA VAL A 16 -15.56 -3.04 -2.56
C VAL A 16 -16.38 -4.25 -2.11
N ARG A 17 -16.34 -4.57 -0.82
CA ARG A 17 -17.08 -5.69 -0.23
C ARG A 17 -18.58 -5.38 -0.18
N ASP A 18 -19.42 -6.38 -0.35
CA ASP A 18 -20.88 -6.22 -0.30
C ASP A 18 -21.36 -5.68 1.06
N GLU A 19 -20.76 -6.13 2.15
CA GLU A 19 -21.06 -5.64 3.51
C GLU A 19 -20.71 -4.16 3.67
N VAL A 20 -19.63 -3.73 3.02
CA VAL A 20 -19.20 -2.31 3.00
C VAL A 20 -20.21 -1.49 2.20
N VAL A 21 -20.63 -1.96 1.03
CA VAL A 21 -21.68 -1.30 0.22
C VAL A 21 -22.95 -1.15 1.03
N ALA A 22 -23.38 -2.22 1.72
CA ALA A 22 -24.57 -2.23 2.56
C ALA A 22 -24.46 -1.24 3.73
N ALA A 23 -23.28 -1.15 4.39
CA ALA A 23 -23.04 -0.22 5.49
C ALA A 23 -23.06 1.26 5.02
N MET A 24 -22.64 1.55 3.80
CA MET A 24 -22.62 2.89 3.22
C MET A 24 -23.98 3.35 2.71
N ALA A 25 -24.79 2.44 2.18
CA ALA A 25 -26.02 2.74 1.45
C ALA A 25 -26.99 3.70 2.17
N PRO A 26 -27.25 3.60 3.50
CA PRO A 26 -28.16 4.50 4.20
C PRO A 26 -27.77 5.96 4.14
N PHE A 27 -26.48 6.26 4.02
CA PHE A 27 -25.93 7.62 4.06
C PHE A 27 -25.99 8.34 2.70
N PHE A 28 -26.33 7.65 1.62
CA PHE A 28 -26.65 8.25 0.31
C PHE A 28 -28.13 8.63 0.17
N GLY A 29 -28.95 8.17 1.10
CA GLY A 29 -30.41 8.36 1.07
C GLY A 29 -30.94 8.95 2.39
N PRO A 30 -31.62 8.18 3.26
CA PRO A 30 -32.35 8.71 4.41
C PRO A 30 -31.47 9.36 5.50
N ARG A 31 -30.17 9.02 5.58
CA ARG A 31 -29.22 9.53 6.57
C ARG A 31 -28.20 10.51 5.99
N PHE A 32 -28.62 11.39 5.09
CA PHE A 32 -27.79 12.30 4.29
C PHE A 32 -27.23 13.53 5.04
N GLY A 33 -27.53 13.69 6.33
CA GLY A 33 -27.25 14.89 7.10
C GLY A 33 -25.79 15.37 7.07
N ASN A 34 -25.58 16.69 7.19
CA ASN A 34 -24.24 17.24 7.39
C ASN A 34 -23.88 17.15 8.88
N PRO A 35 -22.76 16.50 9.27
CA PRO A 35 -22.36 16.32 10.67
C PRO A 35 -22.14 17.63 11.45
N SER A 36 -21.94 18.74 10.76
CA SER A 36 -21.78 20.07 11.39
C SER A 36 -23.10 20.76 11.72
N SER A 37 -24.26 20.23 11.25
CA SER A 37 -25.57 20.84 11.48
C SER A 37 -26.16 20.45 12.83
N VAL A 38 -26.80 21.41 13.51
CA VAL A 38 -27.37 21.22 14.86
C VAL A 38 -28.75 20.55 14.87
N HIS A 39 -29.42 20.45 13.72
CA HIS A 39 -30.74 19.81 13.61
C HIS A 39 -30.62 18.27 13.62
N ARG A 40 -31.75 17.56 13.69
CA ARG A 40 -31.83 16.10 13.83
C ARG A 40 -30.95 15.36 12.84
N TRP A 41 -31.05 15.64 11.54
CA TRP A 41 -30.28 14.94 10.49
C TRP A 41 -28.76 15.12 10.66
N GLY A 42 -28.34 16.34 11.05
CA GLY A 42 -26.92 16.60 11.34
C GLY A 42 -26.43 15.81 12.54
N ARG A 43 -27.19 15.75 13.62
CA ARG A 43 -26.83 14.95 14.80
C ARG A 43 -26.75 13.45 14.49
N GLU A 44 -27.70 12.92 13.69
CA GLU A 44 -27.66 11.51 13.25
C GLU A 44 -26.41 11.20 12.41
N ALA A 45 -26.01 12.15 11.52
CA ALA A 45 -24.78 12.01 10.74
C ALA A 45 -23.52 12.13 11.62
N ARG A 46 -23.53 13.04 12.63
CA ARG A 46 -22.42 13.17 13.59
C ARG A 46 -22.21 11.89 14.39
N VAL A 47 -23.29 11.32 14.93
CA VAL A 47 -23.24 10.05 15.67
C VAL A 47 -22.63 8.96 14.81
N ALA A 48 -23.04 8.85 13.54
CA ALA A 48 -22.50 7.83 12.64
C ALA A 48 -21.01 8.06 12.32
N LEU A 49 -20.59 9.31 12.14
CA LEU A 49 -19.18 9.61 11.90
C LEU A 49 -18.31 9.29 13.13
N ASP A 50 -18.81 9.60 14.33
CA ASP A 50 -18.10 9.32 15.58
C ASP A 50 -18.03 7.81 15.82
N GLU A 51 -19.10 7.05 15.55
CA GLU A 51 -19.11 5.58 15.57
C GLU A 51 -18.08 4.99 14.59
N ALA A 52 -18.04 5.49 13.35
CA ALA A 52 -17.07 5.01 12.36
C ALA A 52 -15.62 5.25 12.83
N ARG A 53 -15.39 6.38 13.46
CA ARG A 53 -14.08 6.74 14.01
C ARG A 53 -13.68 5.85 15.18
N GLU A 54 -14.61 5.58 16.11
CA GLU A 54 -14.39 4.69 17.25
C GLU A 54 -14.05 3.27 16.79
N ARG A 55 -14.80 2.73 15.83
CA ARG A 55 -14.58 1.40 15.24
C ARG A 55 -13.22 1.32 14.56
N LEU A 56 -12.85 2.32 13.74
CA LEU A 56 -11.55 2.35 13.08
C LEU A 56 -10.40 2.50 14.08
N ALA A 57 -10.57 3.34 15.10
CA ALA A 57 -9.59 3.51 16.17
C ALA A 57 -9.36 2.19 16.93
N ALA A 58 -10.42 1.45 17.24
CA ALA A 58 -10.31 0.13 17.85
C ALA A 58 -9.50 -0.84 16.97
N CYS A 59 -9.72 -0.82 15.65
CA CYS A 59 -8.94 -1.62 14.69
C CYS A 59 -7.45 -1.26 14.65
N LEU A 60 -7.09 -0.02 14.95
CA LEU A 60 -5.71 0.46 14.97
C LEU A 60 -5.05 0.34 16.36
N GLY A 61 -5.78 -0.06 17.39
CA GLY A 61 -5.33 0.04 18.76
C GLY A 61 -5.11 1.49 19.23
N ALA A 62 -5.91 2.42 18.73
CA ALA A 62 -5.79 3.85 18.96
C ALA A 62 -6.98 4.43 19.74
N ASN A 63 -6.87 5.68 20.16
CA ASN A 63 -8.02 6.43 20.65
C ASN A 63 -8.73 7.12 19.47
N PRO A 64 -10.06 7.38 19.57
CA PRO A 64 -10.80 8.05 18.48
C PRO A 64 -10.29 9.45 18.13
N ASP A 65 -9.66 10.16 19.07
CA ASP A 65 -9.05 11.47 18.83
C ASP A 65 -7.71 11.43 18.09
N GLU A 66 -7.13 10.24 17.94
CA GLU A 66 -5.90 9.98 17.18
C GLU A 66 -6.16 9.58 15.72
N VAL A 67 -7.42 9.44 15.31
CA VAL A 67 -7.80 9.09 13.94
C VAL A 67 -8.34 10.30 13.19
N CYS A 68 -7.78 10.58 12.02
CA CYS A 68 -8.21 11.62 11.09
C CYS A 68 -8.57 10.99 9.75
N PHE A 69 -9.80 11.17 9.26
CA PHE A 69 -10.19 10.70 7.94
C PHE A 69 -9.57 11.56 6.84
N THR A 70 -9.05 10.90 5.81
CA THR A 70 -8.44 11.50 4.61
C THR A 70 -9.12 10.97 3.35
N SER A 71 -8.75 11.49 2.19
CA SER A 71 -9.25 10.96 0.90
C SER A 71 -8.53 9.68 0.45
N GLY A 72 -7.46 9.27 1.13
CA GLY A 72 -6.67 8.09 0.81
C GLY A 72 -5.21 8.20 1.24
N GLY A 73 -4.39 7.25 0.80
CA GLY A 73 -2.96 7.17 1.16
C GLY A 73 -2.19 8.43 0.80
N THR A 74 -2.32 8.91 -0.43
CA THR A 74 -1.57 10.10 -0.90
C THR A 74 -1.82 11.34 -0.04
N GLU A 75 -3.07 11.60 0.38
CA GLU A 75 -3.34 12.71 1.30
C GLU A 75 -2.73 12.46 2.67
N GLY A 76 -2.85 11.23 3.20
CA GLY A 76 -2.29 10.85 4.49
C GLY A 76 -0.77 11.01 4.55
N ASP A 77 -0.04 10.51 3.55
CA ASP A 77 1.42 10.60 3.46
C ASP A 77 1.90 12.06 3.37
N ASN A 78 1.27 12.86 2.51
CA ASN A 78 1.59 14.28 2.40
C ASN A 78 1.29 15.02 3.70
N PHE A 79 0.15 14.73 4.34
CA PHE A 79 -0.22 15.35 5.62
C PHE A 79 0.78 14.99 6.72
N ALA A 80 1.17 13.74 6.82
CA ALA A 80 2.14 13.28 7.80
C ALA A 80 3.50 13.99 7.63
N ILE A 81 4.05 13.96 6.41
CA ILE A 81 5.41 14.43 6.13
C ILE A 81 5.48 15.95 6.14
N LEU A 82 4.65 16.61 5.34
CA LEU A 82 4.69 18.08 5.22
C LEU A 82 4.17 18.75 6.48
N GLY A 83 3.14 18.20 7.13
CA GLY A 83 2.61 18.74 8.38
C GLY A 83 3.62 18.69 9.52
N ALA A 84 4.33 17.58 9.70
CA ALA A 84 5.39 17.45 10.69
C ALA A 84 6.58 18.39 10.39
N PHE A 85 7.06 18.39 9.15
CA PHE A 85 8.16 19.26 8.73
C PHE A 85 7.85 20.74 8.97
N ARG A 86 6.70 21.23 8.48
CA ARG A 86 6.31 22.65 8.60
C ARG A 86 6.18 23.09 10.04
N THR A 87 5.65 22.21 10.92
CA THR A 87 5.55 22.50 12.35
C THR A 87 6.92 22.58 13.02
N LEU A 88 7.86 21.73 12.61
CA LEU A 88 9.14 21.56 13.32
C LEU A 88 10.28 22.39 12.74
N ARG A 89 10.20 22.86 11.49
CA ARG A 89 11.24 23.67 10.85
C ARG A 89 11.56 24.96 11.63
N GLY A 90 10.55 25.59 12.23
CA GLY A 90 10.72 26.77 13.09
C GLY A 90 11.49 26.49 14.39
N LYS A 91 11.65 25.21 14.76
CA LYS A 91 12.42 24.73 15.92
C LYS A 91 13.81 24.21 15.54
N GLY A 92 14.27 24.48 14.29
CA GLY A 92 15.56 24.03 13.79
C GLY A 92 15.58 22.62 13.20
N ARG A 93 14.44 21.90 13.18
CA ARG A 93 14.35 20.58 12.57
C ARG A 93 13.94 20.72 11.10
N THR A 94 14.92 20.59 10.21
CA THR A 94 14.78 20.94 8.79
C THR A 94 15.04 19.78 7.84
N ALA A 95 15.31 18.58 8.35
CA ALA A 95 15.57 17.41 7.51
C ALA A 95 14.39 16.42 7.55
N ALA A 96 14.15 15.76 6.42
CA ALA A 96 13.27 14.61 6.28
C ALA A 96 14.05 13.38 5.79
N ILE A 97 13.85 12.26 6.45
CA ILE A 97 14.46 10.97 6.09
C ILE A 97 13.40 10.10 5.41
N THR A 98 13.76 9.42 4.32
CA THR A 98 12.92 8.40 3.69
C THR A 98 13.76 7.35 2.97
N THR A 99 13.10 6.37 2.35
CA THR A 99 13.76 5.31 1.56
C THR A 99 13.52 5.49 0.07
N PRO A 100 14.44 5.04 -0.81
CA PRO A 100 14.22 5.14 -2.25
C PRO A 100 13.18 4.16 -2.79
N ILE A 101 12.64 3.28 -1.95
CA ILE A 101 11.63 2.26 -2.32
C ILE A 101 10.21 2.63 -1.91
N GLU A 102 9.98 3.86 -1.45
CA GLU A 102 8.68 4.36 -1.01
C GLU A 102 7.66 4.48 -2.16
N HIS A 103 6.40 4.58 -1.78
CA HIS A 103 5.36 5.03 -2.71
C HIS A 103 5.67 6.46 -3.19
N LYS A 104 5.29 6.77 -4.45
CA LYS A 104 5.53 8.09 -5.06
C LYS A 104 4.97 9.26 -4.24
N ALA A 105 3.90 9.04 -3.46
CA ALA A 105 3.32 10.07 -2.59
C ALA A 105 4.30 10.49 -1.47
N VAL A 106 5.02 9.53 -0.88
CA VAL A 106 6.05 9.77 0.14
C VAL A 106 7.28 10.44 -0.47
N LEU A 107 7.80 9.90 -1.59
CA LEU A 107 8.95 10.48 -2.28
C LEU A 107 8.69 11.93 -2.70
N ALA A 108 7.53 12.21 -3.28
CA ALA A 108 7.15 13.56 -3.68
C ALA A 108 6.97 14.51 -2.49
N ALA A 109 6.43 14.02 -1.36
CA ALA A 109 6.28 14.83 -0.16
C ALA A 109 7.64 15.17 0.48
N VAL A 110 8.59 14.22 0.52
CA VAL A 110 9.95 14.48 1.00
C VAL A 110 10.71 15.38 0.04
N HIS A 111 10.55 15.20 -1.27
CA HIS A 111 11.11 16.12 -2.26
C HIS A 111 10.54 17.54 -2.11
N GLN A 112 9.26 17.69 -1.77
CA GLN A 112 8.65 18.98 -1.46
C GLN A 112 9.27 19.63 -0.20
N VAL A 113 9.69 18.84 0.80
CA VAL A 113 10.46 19.36 1.94
C VAL A 113 11.74 20.07 1.47
N ALA A 114 12.46 19.46 0.52
CA ALA A 114 13.66 20.10 -0.06
C ALA A 114 13.31 21.39 -0.80
N HIS A 115 12.23 21.42 -1.56
CA HIS A 115 11.74 22.65 -2.22
C HIS A 115 11.34 23.75 -1.24
N GLU A 116 10.88 23.40 -0.06
CA GLU A 116 10.55 24.35 1.03
C GLU A 116 11.77 24.77 1.86
N GLY A 117 13.00 24.45 1.39
CA GLY A 117 14.27 24.81 2.01
C GLY A 117 14.76 23.85 3.09
N GLY A 118 14.16 22.64 3.18
CA GLY A 118 14.64 21.57 4.02
C GLY A 118 15.71 20.70 3.37
N GLU A 119 16.10 19.63 4.04
CA GLU A 119 17.07 18.63 3.59
C GLU A 119 16.37 17.28 3.41
N GLU A 120 16.53 16.67 2.22
CA GLU A 120 16.11 15.30 1.94
C GLU A 120 17.26 14.34 2.22
N ARG A 121 17.01 13.28 3.01
CA ARG A 121 17.97 12.22 3.30
C ARG A 121 17.41 10.87 2.91
N LEU A 122 18.12 10.15 2.03
CA LEU A 122 17.73 8.82 1.57
C LEU A 122 18.50 7.72 2.29
N VAL A 123 17.77 6.77 2.86
CA VAL A 123 18.34 5.58 3.52
C VAL A 123 18.68 4.53 2.47
N HIS A 124 19.81 3.85 2.62
CA HIS A 124 20.16 2.71 1.79
C HIS A 124 19.21 1.52 2.05
N VAL A 125 18.98 0.75 0.99
CA VAL A 125 18.26 -0.53 1.06
C VAL A 125 19.15 -1.66 0.54
N THR A 126 18.92 -2.87 1.04
CA THR A 126 19.63 -4.07 0.58
C THR A 126 19.11 -4.53 -0.79
N GLY A 127 19.80 -5.49 -1.42
CA GLY A 127 19.34 -6.15 -2.65
C GLY A 127 17.99 -6.87 -2.51
N ASP A 128 17.58 -7.21 -1.29
CA ASP A 128 16.25 -7.75 -0.99
C ASP A 128 15.22 -6.66 -0.61
N GLY A 129 15.60 -5.38 -0.65
CA GLY A 129 14.69 -4.26 -0.36
C GLY A 129 14.46 -3.98 1.12
N LEU A 130 15.29 -4.53 2.02
CA LEU A 130 15.26 -4.19 3.45
C LEU A 130 16.02 -2.88 3.70
N VAL A 131 15.49 -2.06 4.59
CA VAL A 131 16.14 -0.83 5.04
C VAL A 131 17.43 -1.18 5.79
N ASP A 132 18.54 -0.51 5.46
CA ASP A 132 19.76 -0.57 6.26
C ASP A 132 19.57 0.24 7.55
N ALA A 133 19.29 -0.47 8.64
CA ALA A 133 19.04 0.13 9.96
C ALA A 133 20.25 0.88 10.51
N THR A 134 21.48 0.48 10.14
CA THR A 134 22.70 1.16 10.55
C THR A 134 22.85 2.49 9.83
N HIS A 135 22.62 2.50 8.52
CA HIS A 135 22.61 3.73 7.75
C HIS A 135 21.46 4.65 8.20
N PHE A 136 20.26 4.11 8.45
CA PHE A 136 19.14 4.87 9.00
C PHE A 136 19.54 5.59 10.30
N ALA A 137 20.14 4.86 11.25
CA ALA A 137 20.61 5.44 12.50
C ALA A 137 21.65 6.56 12.29
N SER A 138 22.54 6.42 11.31
CA SER A 138 23.58 7.41 11.00
C SER A 138 23.04 8.72 10.42
N LEU A 139 21.82 8.68 9.83
CA LEU A 139 21.16 9.86 9.28
C LEU A 139 20.32 10.63 10.32
N LEU A 140 20.10 10.03 11.50
CA LEU A 140 19.32 10.65 12.58
C LEU A 140 20.19 11.64 13.35
N ASP A 141 19.77 12.90 13.39
CA ASP A 141 20.33 13.96 14.21
C ASP A 141 19.22 14.90 14.72
N ASP A 142 19.59 15.96 15.44
CA ASP A 142 18.68 16.96 16.01
C ASP A 142 17.97 17.83 14.95
N ARG A 143 18.40 17.80 13.69
CA ARG A 143 17.78 18.50 12.58
C ARG A 143 16.66 17.69 11.90
N VAL A 144 16.51 16.41 12.20
CA VAL A 144 15.48 15.57 11.57
C VAL A 144 14.11 15.92 12.16
N ALA A 145 13.23 16.44 11.31
CA ALA A 145 11.83 16.70 11.63
C ALA A 145 10.98 15.42 11.57
N VAL A 146 11.12 14.68 10.47
CA VAL A 146 10.31 13.49 10.18
C VAL A 146 11.15 12.42 9.49
N ALA A 147 10.95 11.16 9.88
CA ALA A 147 11.43 9.99 9.17
C ALA A 147 10.21 9.18 8.70
N SER A 148 10.17 8.85 7.40
CA SER A 148 9.08 8.11 6.78
C SER A 148 9.60 6.85 6.14
N VAL A 149 9.12 5.68 6.59
CA VAL A 149 9.46 4.37 6.03
C VAL A 149 8.20 3.56 5.86
N MET A 150 7.91 3.12 4.64
CA MET A 150 6.76 2.27 4.37
C MET A 150 6.90 0.92 5.09
N TRP A 151 5.79 0.39 5.59
CA TRP A 151 5.82 -0.86 6.34
C TRP A 151 5.93 -2.09 5.45
N VAL A 152 5.09 -2.12 4.39
CA VAL A 152 5.08 -3.19 3.39
C VAL A 152 5.23 -2.58 2.01
N ASN A 153 6.25 -3.01 1.28
CA ASN A 153 6.48 -2.48 -0.06
C ASN A 153 5.41 -2.98 -1.04
N ASN A 154 4.84 -2.06 -1.81
CA ASN A 154 3.74 -2.34 -2.74
C ASN A 154 4.17 -3.05 -4.04
N GLU A 155 5.46 -3.15 -4.33
CA GLU A 155 5.99 -3.77 -5.56
C GLU A 155 6.58 -5.16 -5.30
N VAL A 156 7.38 -5.31 -4.25
CA VAL A 156 8.09 -6.56 -3.92
C VAL A 156 7.54 -7.27 -2.68
N GLY A 157 6.67 -6.59 -1.91
CA GLY A 157 6.02 -7.16 -0.73
C GLY A 157 6.87 -7.23 0.53
N VAL A 158 8.08 -6.69 0.53
CA VAL A 158 9.01 -6.74 1.69
C VAL A 158 8.39 -6.02 2.88
N ILE A 159 8.52 -6.64 4.05
CA ILE A 159 8.07 -6.09 5.34
C ILE A 159 9.28 -5.48 6.04
N GLN A 160 9.20 -4.19 6.37
CA GLN A 160 10.23 -3.47 7.12
C GLN A 160 10.02 -3.63 8.63
N ASP A 161 11.12 -3.58 9.40
CA ASP A 161 11.05 -3.56 10.87
C ASP A 161 10.71 -2.14 11.37
N VAL A 162 9.47 -1.73 11.10
CA VAL A 162 8.94 -0.42 11.48
C VAL A 162 9.06 -0.16 12.99
N PRO A 163 8.76 -1.12 13.88
CA PRO A 163 8.92 -0.87 15.32
C PRO A 163 10.35 -0.50 15.71
N ALA A 164 11.37 -1.19 15.18
CA ALA A 164 12.76 -0.89 15.49
C ALA A 164 13.21 0.46 14.93
N LEU A 165 12.84 0.77 13.68
CA LEU A 165 13.16 2.05 13.04
C LEU A 165 12.46 3.23 13.73
N ALA A 166 11.19 3.07 14.10
CA ALA A 166 10.43 4.07 14.83
C ALA A 166 11.03 4.35 16.22
N ALA A 167 11.51 3.32 16.92
CA ALA A 167 12.19 3.49 18.20
C ALA A 167 13.48 4.31 18.07
N GLN A 168 14.26 4.09 16.99
CA GLN A 168 15.48 4.87 16.72
C GLN A 168 15.14 6.34 16.42
N ALA A 169 14.16 6.61 15.54
CA ALA A 169 13.73 7.96 15.20
C ALA A 169 13.23 8.72 16.44
N ARG A 170 12.43 8.05 17.27
CA ARG A 170 11.90 8.61 18.51
C ARG A 170 13.01 8.93 19.52
N ALA A 171 14.04 8.10 19.62
CA ALA A 171 15.21 8.37 20.49
C ALA A 171 15.97 9.63 20.04
N ALA A 172 15.99 9.94 18.73
CA ALA A 172 16.55 11.18 18.17
C ALA A 172 15.56 12.37 18.23
N GLY A 173 14.34 12.17 18.75
CA GLY A 173 13.28 13.19 18.83
C GLY A 173 12.66 13.54 17.47
N ALA A 174 12.84 12.73 16.43
CA ALA A 174 12.19 12.87 15.15
C ALA A 174 10.79 12.24 15.18
N VAL A 175 9.84 12.83 14.45
CA VAL A 175 8.52 12.21 14.21
C VAL A 175 8.71 11.03 13.26
N PHE A 176 8.13 9.88 13.58
CA PHE A 176 8.17 8.72 12.69
C PHE A 176 6.82 8.46 12.03
N HIS A 177 6.81 8.52 10.71
CA HIS A 177 5.69 8.16 9.86
C HIS A 177 5.93 6.80 9.20
N THR A 178 4.86 6.02 9.04
CA THR A 178 4.87 4.83 8.19
C THR A 178 3.69 4.85 7.21
N ASP A 179 3.98 4.65 5.92
CA ASP A 179 2.95 4.29 4.95
C ASP A 179 2.52 2.84 5.22
N GLY A 180 1.35 2.69 5.86
CA GLY A 180 0.74 1.41 6.20
C GLY A 180 -0.29 0.92 5.17
N VAL A 181 -0.38 1.57 4.01
CA VAL A 181 -1.40 1.28 2.98
C VAL A 181 -1.36 -0.17 2.50
N GLN A 182 -0.19 -0.78 2.41
CA GLN A 182 -0.04 -2.20 2.09
C GLN A 182 0.11 -3.09 3.35
N ALA A 183 0.25 -2.48 4.53
CA ALA A 183 0.48 -3.20 5.78
C ALA A 183 -0.81 -3.50 6.54
N PHE A 184 -1.73 -2.54 6.63
CA PHE A 184 -2.96 -2.69 7.41
C PHE A 184 -3.78 -3.91 6.95
N GLY A 185 -4.09 -4.79 7.90
CA GLY A 185 -4.76 -6.06 7.64
C GLY A 185 -3.90 -7.16 7.02
N LYS A 186 -2.57 -6.96 6.94
CA LYS A 186 -1.60 -7.94 6.40
C LYS A 186 -0.41 -8.17 7.34
N VAL A 187 -0.14 -7.23 8.23
CA VAL A 187 0.77 -7.36 9.37
C VAL A 187 0.06 -6.88 10.63
N HIS A 188 0.55 -7.28 11.78
CA HIS A 188 -0.01 -6.84 13.05
C HIS A 188 0.29 -5.35 13.29
N VAL A 189 -0.77 -4.53 13.36
CA VAL A 189 -0.72 -3.10 13.65
C VAL A 189 -1.41 -2.84 14.99
N ASP A 190 -0.67 -2.27 15.96
CA ASP A 190 -1.23 -1.81 17.24
C ASP A 190 -0.52 -0.53 17.70
N ALA A 191 -1.19 0.59 17.55
CA ALA A 191 -0.66 1.91 17.88
C ALA A 191 -0.40 2.11 19.39
N ARG A 192 -0.96 1.26 20.28
CA ARG A 192 -0.68 1.29 21.73
C ARG A 192 0.71 0.80 22.06
N THR A 193 1.18 -0.21 21.34
CA THR A 193 2.41 -0.93 21.66
C THR A 193 3.57 -0.59 20.75
N GLN A 194 3.27 -0.13 19.51
CA GLN A 194 4.29 0.17 18.50
C GLN A 194 4.62 1.68 18.49
N PRO A 195 5.90 2.06 18.36
CA PRO A 195 6.37 3.42 18.65
C PRO A 195 6.25 4.43 17.50
N PHE A 196 5.59 4.10 16.38
CA PHE A 196 5.37 5.08 15.30
C PHE A 196 4.44 6.20 15.77
N ASP A 197 4.60 7.40 15.24
CA ASP A 197 3.79 8.57 15.59
C ASP A 197 2.65 8.80 14.60
N LEU A 198 2.87 8.46 13.34
CA LEU A 198 1.94 8.65 12.23
C LEU A 198 1.85 7.36 11.40
N LEU A 199 0.63 6.97 11.04
CA LEU A 199 0.38 5.81 10.16
C LEU A 199 -0.69 6.16 9.14
N THR A 200 -0.37 6.02 7.86
CA THR A 200 -1.32 6.20 6.76
C THR A 200 -1.97 4.88 6.35
N ILE A 201 -3.29 4.87 6.18
CA ILE A 201 -4.04 3.75 5.60
C ILE A 201 -4.95 4.21 4.47
N SER A 202 -5.30 3.30 3.54
CA SER A 202 -6.16 3.58 2.39
C SER A 202 -7.24 2.52 2.22
N GLY A 203 -8.50 2.95 2.13
CA GLY A 203 -9.65 2.07 2.12
C GLY A 203 -9.68 1.09 0.95
N HIS A 204 -9.32 1.53 -0.26
CA HIS A 204 -9.41 0.68 -1.44
C HIS A 204 -8.40 -0.48 -1.50
N LYS A 205 -7.51 -0.60 -0.52
CA LYS A 205 -6.60 -1.75 -0.36
C LYS A 205 -7.15 -2.83 0.55
N ILE A 206 -8.26 -2.54 1.24
CA ILE A 206 -8.89 -3.45 2.21
C ILE A 206 -10.39 -3.69 1.93
N GLY A 207 -10.85 -3.40 0.71
CA GLY A 207 -12.24 -3.64 0.33
C GLY A 207 -13.21 -2.51 0.68
N ALA A 208 -12.72 -1.31 0.98
CA ALA A 208 -13.50 -0.08 1.05
C ALA A 208 -13.43 0.70 -0.29
N PRO A 209 -14.26 1.74 -0.47
CA PRO A 209 -14.22 2.53 -1.71
C PRO A 209 -12.92 3.31 -1.87
N LYS A 210 -12.62 3.68 -3.12
CA LYS A 210 -11.65 4.74 -3.43
C LYS A 210 -12.16 6.07 -2.87
N GLY A 211 -11.26 6.99 -2.53
CA GLY A 211 -11.64 8.31 -2.03
C GLY A 211 -11.81 8.39 -0.52
N ILE A 212 -11.37 7.36 0.22
CA ILE A 212 -11.31 7.35 1.69
C ILE A 212 -10.03 6.68 2.17
N GLY A 213 -9.45 7.22 3.22
CA GLY A 213 -8.36 6.69 4.00
C GLY A 213 -8.38 7.29 5.39
N ALA A 214 -7.35 7.01 6.17
CA ALA A 214 -7.15 7.66 7.46
C ALA A 214 -5.66 7.84 7.74
N LEU A 215 -5.37 8.87 8.51
CA LEU A 215 -4.09 9.10 9.17
C LEU A 215 -4.29 8.90 10.68
N TYR A 216 -3.59 7.91 11.24
CA TYR A 216 -3.38 7.84 12.68
C TYR A 216 -2.36 8.89 13.08
N ILE A 217 -2.67 9.65 14.12
CA ILE A 217 -1.83 10.73 14.66
C ILE A 217 -1.73 10.50 16.16
N ARG A 218 -0.59 10.02 16.63
CA ARG A 218 -0.34 9.84 18.07
C ARG A 218 -0.58 11.16 18.80
N ARG A 219 -1.18 11.10 19.98
CA ARG A 219 -1.40 12.28 20.81
C ARG A 219 -0.12 13.08 20.98
N ASP A 220 -0.24 14.40 20.91
CA ASP A 220 0.85 15.38 21.02
C ASP A 220 1.88 15.36 19.87
N THR A 221 1.66 14.59 18.80
CA THR A 221 2.50 14.69 17.61
C THR A 221 2.31 16.07 16.95
N PRO A 222 3.41 16.82 16.74
CA PRO A 222 3.34 18.14 16.12
C PRO A 222 3.02 18.02 14.64
N LEU A 223 1.85 18.54 14.23
CA LEU A 223 1.35 18.35 12.87
C LEU A 223 0.50 19.56 12.43
N GLU A 224 0.98 20.31 11.43
CA GLU A 224 0.25 21.40 10.80
C GLU A 224 -0.71 20.87 9.72
N PRO A 225 -1.97 21.35 9.63
CA PRO A 225 -2.87 20.95 8.57
C PRO A 225 -2.34 21.26 7.16
N LEU A 226 -2.58 20.37 6.20
CA LEU A 226 -2.24 20.61 4.78
C LEU A 226 -3.14 21.64 4.11
N ALA A 227 -4.42 21.66 4.49
CA ALA A 227 -5.43 22.53 3.92
C ALA A 227 -6.06 23.37 5.05
N HIS A 228 -6.53 24.54 4.70
CA HIS A 228 -7.13 25.48 5.63
C HIS A 228 -8.61 25.67 5.33
N GLY A 229 -9.47 25.77 6.38
CA GLY A 229 -10.92 25.89 6.23
C GLY A 229 -11.65 25.79 7.56
N GLY A 230 -12.76 25.03 7.57
CA GLY A 230 -13.54 24.79 8.78
C GLY A 230 -12.84 23.89 9.80
N SER A 231 -13.48 23.70 10.96
CA SER A 231 -12.92 22.94 12.09
C SER A 231 -13.19 21.41 12.03
N GLN A 232 -13.57 20.88 10.86
CA GLN A 232 -13.77 19.45 10.69
C GLN A 232 -12.49 18.66 11.05
N GLU A 233 -12.65 17.40 11.37
CA GLU A 233 -11.54 16.55 11.83
C GLU A 233 -10.71 17.21 12.95
N ARG A 234 -11.40 17.92 13.88
CA ARG A 234 -10.77 18.67 14.98
C ARG A 234 -9.79 19.75 14.51
N GLY A 235 -10.08 20.40 13.37
CA GLY A 235 -9.23 21.42 12.77
C GLY A 235 -8.02 20.87 12.00
N ARG A 236 -7.89 19.54 11.91
CA ARG A 236 -6.76 18.88 11.23
C ARG A 236 -6.98 18.75 9.73
N ARG A 237 -8.23 18.49 9.31
CA ARG A 237 -8.57 18.30 7.90
C ARG A 237 -9.95 18.93 7.64
N PRO A 238 -10.00 20.13 7.03
CA PRO A 238 -11.24 20.84 6.75
C PRO A 238 -12.02 20.19 5.60
N GLY A 239 -13.29 20.61 5.47
CA GLY A 239 -14.22 20.14 4.47
C GLY A 239 -15.27 19.19 5.05
N THR A 240 -16.48 19.20 4.47
CA THR A 240 -17.58 18.34 4.93
C THR A 240 -17.17 16.90 4.95
N GLU A 241 -17.38 16.23 6.08
CA GLU A 241 -16.97 14.86 6.30
C GLU A 241 -17.85 13.88 5.50
N ASN A 242 -17.22 12.91 4.86
CA ASN A 242 -17.91 11.87 4.09
C ASN A 242 -18.34 10.71 4.99
N VAL A 243 -19.52 10.84 5.61
CA VAL A 243 -20.04 9.86 6.58
C VAL A 243 -20.18 8.47 5.96
N ALA A 244 -20.70 8.39 4.71
CA ALA A 244 -20.86 7.11 4.03
C ALA A 244 -19.52 6.37 3.89
N PHE A 245 -18.49 7.06 3.45
CA PHE A 245 -17.18 6.45 3.22
C PHE A 245 -16.45 6.16 4.54
N ALA A 246 -16.63 6.99 5.57
CA ALA A 246 -16.09 6.71 6.91
C ALA A 246 -16.67 5.41 7.48
N MET A 247 -17.99 5.21 7.39
CA MET A 247 -18.65 3.95 7.77
C MET A 247 -18.15 2.77 6.93
N GLY A 248 -17.97 2.97 5.62
CA GLY A 248 -17.40 1.97 4.72
C GLY A 248 -15.97 1.57 5.11
N LEU A 249 -15.12 2.54 5.43
CA LEU A 249 -13.74 2.28 5.86
C LEU A 249 -13.69 1.51 7.19
N ALA A 250 -14.50 1.93 8.18
CA ALA A 250 -14.57 1.25 9.47
C ALA A 250 -15.04 -0.21 9.32
N THR A 251 -16.09 -0.44 8.53
CA THR A 251 -16.60 -1.79 8.26
C THR A 251 -15.56 -2.65 7.54
N ALA A 252 -14.87 -2.10 6.53
CA ALA A 252 -13.82 -2.82 5.83
C ALA A 252 -12.63 -3.17 6.74
N ALA A 253 -12.26 -2.27 7.64
CA ALA A 253 -11.19 -2.50 8.61
C ALA A 253 -11.52 -3.65 9.56
N GLU A 254 -12.71 -3.65 10.15
CA GLU A 254 -13.17 -4.75 11.04
C GLU A 254 -13.19 -6.11 10.33
N LEU A 255 -13.78 -6.18 9.13
CA LEU A 255 -13.84 -7.41 8.34
C LEU A 255 -12.44 -7.92 8.00
N THR A 256 -11.55 -7.01 7.61
CA THR A 256 -10.17 -7.36 7.25
C THR A 256 -9.41 -7.94 8.43
N LEU A 257 -9.54 -7.36 9.62
CA LEU A 257 -8.89 -7.88 10.83
C LEU A 257 -9.52 -9.18 11.32
N ALA A 258 -10.84 -9.32 11.26
CA ALA A 258 -11.53 -10.55 11.63
C ALA A 258 -11.14 -11.76 10.75
N GLU A 259 -10.74 -11.51 9.51
CA GLU A 259 -10.35 -12.53 8.55
C GLU A 259 -8.83 -12.73 8.42
N HIS A 260 -8.03 -11.91 9.10
CA HIS A 260 -6.58 -11.76 8.86
C HIS A 260 -5.85 -13.11 8.84
N GLU A 261 -5.90 -13.91 9.91
CA GLU A 261 -5.14 -15.16 10.02
C GLU A 261 -5.52 -16.19 8.94
N ARG A 262 -6.83 -16.29 8.65
CA ARG A 262 -7.33 -17.18 7.60
C ARG A 262 -6.83 -16.74 6.22
N GLU A 263 -6.96 -15.45 5.91
CA GLU A 263 -6.56 -14.91 4.61
C GLU A 263 -5.03 -14.91 4.44
N GLU A 264 -4.26 -14.60 5.46
CA GLU A 264 -2.81 -14.71 5.42
C GLU A 264 -2.35 -16.12 5.08
N THR A 265 -2.89 -17.13 5.79
CA THR A 265 -2.57 -18.54 5.53
C THR A 265 -2.95 -18.95 4.11
N ARG A 266 -4.15 -18.57 3.64
CA ARG A 266 -4.63 -18.87 2.29
C ARG A 266 -3.75 -18.22 1.22
N LEU A 267 -3.46 -16.93 1.36
CA LEU A 267 -2.65 -16.18 0.40
C LEU A 267 -1.19 -16.66 0.40
N MET A 268 -0.65 -17.06 1.55
CA MET A 268 0.70 -17.64 1.63
C MET A 268 0.78 -18.93 0.85
N GLY A 269 -0.22 -19.82 0.95
CA GLY A 269 -0.31 -21.04 0.16
C GLY A 269 -0.37 -20.76 -1.36
N LEU A 270 -1.20 -19.80 -1.77
CA LEU A 270 -1.29 -19.39 -3.18
C LEU A 270 0.00 -18.74 -3.70
N ARG A 271 0.66 -17.90 -2.89
CA ARG A 271 1.96 -17.32 -3.24
C ARG A 271 3.01 -18.37 -3.43
N THR A 272 3.12 -19.33 -2.51
CA THR A 272 4.07 -20.44 -2.61
C THR A 272 3.84 -21.24 -3.88
N ALA A 273 2.59 -21.62 -4.16
CA ALA A 273 2.24 -22.35 -5.39
C ALA A 273 2.58 -21.55 -6.67
N LEU A 274 2.32 -20.24 -6.66
CA LEU A 274 2.67 -19.34 -7.77
C LEU A 274 4.18 -19.28 -8.00
N GLU A 275 4.95 -19.08 -6.94
CA GLU A 275 6.41 -18.99 -7.01
C GLU A 275 7.06 -20.33 -7.43
N GLU A 276 6.60 -21.46 -6.89
CA GLU A 276 7.07 -22.79 -7.27
C GLU A 276 6.71 -23.12 -8.71
N GLY A 277 5.49 -22.80 -9.13
CA GLY A 277 5.06 -22.94 -10.51
C GLY A 277 5.92 -22.12 -11.48
N ILE A 278 6.22 -20.87 -11.16
CA ILE A 278 7.10 -20.01 -11.96
C ILE A 278 8.51 -20.59 -12.03
N ARG A 279 9.11 -20.99 -10.89
CA ARG A 279 10.48 -21.54 -10.86
C ARG A 279 10.61 -22.83 -11.66
N SER A 280 9.60 -23.70 -11.59
CA SER A 280 9.62 -25.00 -12.27
C SER A 280 9.37 -24.90 -13.78
N ARG A 281 8.52 -23.95 -14.20
CA ARG A 281 8.03 -23.85 -15.58
C ARG A 281 8.70 -22.77 -16.42
N ILE A 282 9.39 -21.81 -15.79
CA ILE A 282 10.02 -20.67 -16.49
C ILE A 282 11.50 -20.61 -16.08
N PRO A 283 12.38 -21.42 -16.72
CA PRO A 283 13.81 -21.42 -16.39
C PRO A 283 14.41 -20.02 -16.46
N GLY A 284 15.19 -19.65 -15.44
CA GLY A 284 15.83 -18.34 -15.35
C GLY A 284 14.92 -17.20 -14.89
N ALA A 285 13.65 -17.45 -14.54
CA ALA A 285 12.81 -16.44 -13.86
C ALA A 285 13.40 -16.09 -12.49
N ILE A 286 13.41 -14.80 -12.15
CA ILE A 286 14.00 -14.27 -10.92
C ILE A 286 12.89 -13.68 -10.08
N ILE A 287 12.60 -14.27 -8.92
CA ILE A 287 11.65 -13.73 -7.94
C ILE A 287 12.42 -12.79 -7.02
N HIS A 288 12.04 -11.52 -7.05
CA HIS A 288 12.70 -10.49 -6.26
C HIS A 288 12.32 -10.56 -4.78
N ALA A 289 13.26 -10.17 -3.93
CA ALA A 289 13.11 -10.14 -2.47
C ALA A 289 12.74 -11.51 -1.85
N ALA A 290 13.10 -12.62 -2.49
CA ALA A 290 12.74 -13.96 -2.02
C ALA A 290 13.38 -14.31 -0.66
N GLY A 291 14.50 -13.69 -0.31
CA GLY A 291 15.22 -13.88 0.95
C GLY A 291 14.73 -13.03 2.13
N ALA A 292 13.85 -12.04 1.88
CA ALA A 292 13.33 -11.15 2.92
C ALA A 292 11.98 -11.62 3.49
N PRO A 293 11.59 -11.16 4.69
CA PRO A 293 10.22 -11.23 5.16
C PRO A 293 9.28 -10.51 4.19
N ARG A 294 8.23 -11.19 3.70
CA ARG A 294 7.31 -10.63 2.71
C ARG A 294 5.85 -10.90 3.07
N ALA A 295 5.01 -9.92 2.79
CA ALA A 295 3.57 -10.07 2.87
C ALA A 295 3.08 -11.15 1.89
N ALA A 296 2.04 -11.88 2.28
CA ALA A 296 1.55 -13.05 1.56
C ALA A 296 0.95 -12.74 0.17
N HIS A 297 0.64 -11.48 -0.11
CA HIS A 297 -0.16 -11.09 -1.27
C HIS A 297 0.64 -10.59 -2.48
N VAL A 298 1.96 -10.45 -2.42
CA VAL A 298 2.76 -9.88 -3.52
C VAL A 298 3.85 -10.85 -3.98
N VAL A 299 3.94 -11.03 -5.29
CA VAL A 299 5.07 -11.67 -5.99
C VAL A 299 5.57 -10.69 -7.04
N ASN A 300 6.86 -10.39 -7.02
CA ASN A 300 7.53 -9.64 -8.07
C ASN A 300 8.51 -10.58 -8.78
N VAL A 301 8.41 -10.68 -10.10
CA VAL A 301 9.20 -11.64 -10.89
C VAL A 301 9.70 -11.00 -12.18
N SER A 302 11.00 -11.11 -12.45
CA SER A 302 11.58 -10.80 -13.77
C SER A 302 11.69 -12.06 -14.62
N ILE A 303 11.26 -11.94 -15.88
CA ILE A 303 11.37 -13.03 -16.87
C ILE A 303 12.39 -12.62 -17.95
N PRO A 304 13.67 -13.02 -17.86
CA PRO A 304 14.70 -12.63 -18.81
C PRO A 304 14.35 -12.99 -20.25
N GLY A 305 14.67 -12.10 -21.18
CA GLY A 305 14.34 -12.25 -22.60
C GLY A 305 12.93 -11.77 -22.98
N THR A 306 12.24 -11.10 -22.03
CA THR A 306 10.91 -10.49 -22.26
C THR A 306 10.95 -9.01 -21.88
N THR A 307 9.82 -8.30 -22.09
CA THR A 307 9.58 -6.98 -21.52
C THR A 307 8.25 -7.00 -20.75
N SER A 308 8.18 -6.25 -19.65
CA SER A 308 6.95 -6.13 -18.86
C SER A 308 5.78 -5.65 -19.70
N GLU A 309 6.00 -4.71 -20.62
CA GLU A 309 4.97 -4.19 -21.53
C GLU A 309 4.37 -5.29 -22.40
N SER A 310 5.20 -6.07 -23.08
CA SER A 310 4.75 -7.16 -23.96
C SER A 310 4.03 -8.28 -23.17
N LEU A 311 4.52 -8.57 -21.95
CA LEU A 311 3.89 -9.56 -21.09
C LEU A 311 2.53 -9.09 -20.57
N LEU A 312 2.42 -7.82 -20.12
CA LEU A 312 1.16 -7.27 -19.65
C LEU A 312 0.08 -7.29 -20.73
N MET A 313 0.41 -6.82 -21.94
CA MET A 313 -0.52 -6.86 -23.08
C MET A 313 -0.94 -8.30 -23.42
N ALA A 314 0.01 -9.22 -23.44
CA ALA A 314 -0.26 -10.61 -23.77
C ALA A 314 -1.05 -11.36 -22.69
N LEU A 315 -0.88 -11.01 -21.42
CA LEU A 315 -1.67 -11.52 -20.29
C LEU A 315 -3.11 -10.97 -20.32
N ASP A 316 -3.25 -9.66 -20.53
CA ASP A 316 -4.57 -9.01 -20.61
C ASP A 316 -5.42 -9.59 -21.74
N LEU A 317 -4.84 -9.80 -22.93
CA LEU A 317 -5.50 -10.48 -24.05
C LEU A 317 -5.94 -11.93 -23.72
N ARG A 318 -5.39 -12.52 -22.66
CA ARG A 318 -5.78 -13.82 -22.13
C ARG A 318 -6.64 -13.75 -20.88
N GLY A 319 -7.13 -12.55 -20.56
CA GLY A 319 -7.98 -12.31 -19.39
C GLY A 319 -7.27 -12.45 -18.05
N ILE A 320 -5.97 -12.14 -17.98
CA ILE A 320 -5.17 -12.13 -16.75
C ILE A 320 -4.69 -10.72 -16.50
N ALA A 321 -5.24 -10.05 -15.49
CA ALA A 321 -4.86 -8.70 -15.08
C ALA A 321 -3.74 -8.75 -14.04
N CYS A 322 -2.63 -8.05 -14.29
CA CYS A 322 -1.53 -7.82 -13.36
C CYS A 322 -0.84 -6.49 -13.66
N SER A 323 0.20 -6.12 -12.93
CA SER A 323 0.94 -4.87 -13.13
C SER A 323 2.43 -5.11 -13.40
N ALA A 324 3.09 -4.14 -14.06
CA ALA A 324 4.52 -3.89 -13.84
C ALA A 324 4.66 -3.11 -12.52
N GLY A 325 5.75 -3.29 -11.79
CA GLY A 325 5.95 -2.66 -10.46
C GLY A 325 5.68 -1.16 -10.43
N SER A 326 6.16 -0.39 -11.40
CA SER A 326 5.81 1.03 -11.55
C SER A 326 4.48 1.16 -12.30
N ALA A 327 3.47 1.75 -11.66
CA ALA A 327 2.24 2.14 -12.34
C ALA A 327 2.57 3.01 -13.56
N CYS A 328 2.18 2.54 -14.75
CA CYS A 328 2.42 3.23 -16.02
C CYS A 328 1.88 4.67 -15.95
N GLN A 329 2.75 5.66 -15.99
CA GLN A 329 2.35 6.96 -16.50
C GLN A 329 2.17 6.78 -18.01
N SER A 330 1.01 7.21 -18.51
CA SER A 330 0.58 7.16 -19.90
C SER A 330 1.73 7.15 -20.92
N GLY A 331 2.08 5.96 -21.45
CA GLY A 331 2.82 5.85 -22.70
C GLY A 331 4.33 5.56 -22.63
N SER A 332 4.97 5.46 -21.44
CA SER A 332 6.36 4.96 -21.36
C SER A 332 6.55 4.11 -20.10
N VAL A 333 6.97 2.85 -20.30
CA VAL A 333 7.35 1.96 -19.20
C VAL A 333 8.74 2.39 -18.72
N SER A 334 8.81 3.23 -17.68
CA SER A 334 10.06 3.47 -16.97
C SER A 334 10.35 2.29 -16.03
N ALA A 335 11.63 1.91 -15.91
CA ALA A 335 12.04 0.89 -14.95
C ALA A 335 11.54 1.22 -13.54
N SER A 336 11.18 0.20 -12.77
CA SER A 336 10.75 0.36 -11.38
C SER A 336 11.87 1.02 -10.56
N HIS A 337 11.54 2.16 -9.91
CA HIS A 337 12.47 2.82 -8.98
C HIS A 337 12.80 1.92 -7.78
N VAL A 338 11.87 1.07 -7.35
CA VAL A 338 12.07 0.09 -6.28
C VAL A 338 13.13 -0.93 -6.68
N LEU A 339 12.96 -1.58 -7.85
CA LEU A 339 13.94 -2.55 -8.35
C LEU A 339 15.30 -1.90 -8.64
N SER A 340 15.30 -0.68 -9.16
CA SER A 340 16.54 0.09 -9.37
C SER A 340 17.26 0.39 -8.06
N ALA A 341 16.54 0.79 -7.01
CA ALA A 341 17.09 1.04 -5.68
C ALA A 341 17.63 -0.24 -5.01
N MET A 342 17.04 -1.40 -5.33
CA MET A 342 17.51 -2.73 -4.90
C MET A 342 18.74 -3.21 -5.70
N GLY A 343 19.22 -2.44 -6.69
CA GLY A 343 20.37 -2.81 -7.53
C GLY A 343 20.04 -3.84 -8.61
N VAL A 344 18.76 -4.04 -8.94
CA VAL A 344 18.36 -4.93 -10.03
C VAL A 344 18.79 -4.34 -11.37
N PRO A 345 19.49 -5.10 -12.22
CA PRO A 345 19.90 -4.64 -13.54
C PRO A 345 18.72 -4.13 -14.38
N PRO A 346 18.91 -3.05 -15.17
CA PRO A 346 17.83 -2.43 -15.94
C PRO A 346 17.07 -3.40 -16.86
N GLU A 347 17.75 -4.35 -17.49
CA GLU A 347 17.16 -5.37 -18.35
C GLU A 347 16.21 -6.30 -17.58
N LEU A 348 16.52 -6.62 -16.33
CA LEU A 348 15.66 -7.42 -15.45
C LEU A 348 14.50 -6.58 -14.89
N ALA A 349 14.77 -5.34 -14.49
CA ALA A 349 13.73 -4.44 -14.02
C ALA A 349 12.68 -4.16 -15.10
N ASN A 350 13.09 -4.05 -16.38
CA ASN A 350 12.21 -3.88 -17.53
C ASN A 350 11.44 -5.16 -17.93
N ALA A 351 11.84 -6.31 -17.41
CA ALA A 351 11.18 -7.62 -17.62
C ALA A 351 10.35 -8.04 -16.38
N ALA A 352 10.15 -7.14 -15.43
CA ALA A 352 9.49 -7.44 -14.16
C ALA A 352 7.98 -7.33 -14.22
N LEU A 353 7.28 -8.28 -13.60
CA LEU A 353 5.85 -8.28 -13.34
C LEU A 353 5.60 -8.29 -11.84
N ARG A 354 4.57 -7.56 -11.40
CA ARG A 354 3.99 -7.71 -10.08
C ARG A 354 2.67 -8.47 -10.20
N LEU A 355 2.59 -9.59 -9.53
CA LEU A 355 1.40 -10.41 -9.38
C LEU A 355 0.93 -10.27 -7.93
N SER A 356 -0.25 -9.70 -7.71
CA SER A 356 -0.75 -9.49 -6.36
C SER A 356 -2.09 -10.17 -6.13
N LEU A 357 -2.07 -11.08 -5.17
CA LEU A 357 -3.15 -11.95 -4.76
C LEU A 357 -4.15 -11.23 -3.83
N GLY A 358 -5.38 -11.73 -3.76
CA GLY A 358 -6.40 -11.19 -2.87
C GLY A 358 -7.67 -12.04 -2.86
N CYS A 359 -8.80 -11.42 -2.50
CA CYS A 359 -10.07 -12.12 -2.31
C CYS A 359 -10.59 -12.88 -3.54
N LEU A 360 -10.20 -12.45 -4.76
CA LEU A 360 -10.59 -13.11 -6.02
C LEU A 360 -9.61 -14.20 -6.47
N SER A 361 -8.51 -14.39 -5.76
CA SER A 361 -7.46 -15.35 -6.16
C SER A 361 -7.78 -16.75 -5.68
N THR A 362 -7.68 -17.73 -6.60
CA THR A 362 -7.90 -19.17 -6.36
C THR A 362 -6.72 -20.00 -6.85
N PRO A 363 -6.61 -21.28 -6.47
CA PRO A 363 -5.59 -22.18 -7.01
C PRO A 363 -5.63 -22.29 -8.54
N GLU A 364 -6.83 -22.28 -9.14
CA GLU A 364 -7.03 -22.33 -10.59
C GLU A 364 -6.50 -21.06 -11.27
N CYS A 365 -6.69 -19.88 -10.64
CA CYS A 365 -6.11 -18.63 -11.11
C CYS A 365 -4.59 -18.70 -11.14
N VAL A 366 -3.98 -19.27 -10.10
CA VAL A 366 -2.52 -19.44 -9.98
C VAL A 366 -2.00 -20.39 -11.07
N SER A 367 -2.59 -21.61 -11.19
CA SER A 367 -2.19 -22.61 -12.19
C SER A 367 -2.27 -22.03 -13.60
N ARG A 368 -3.41 -21.41 -13.96
CA ARG A 368 -3.60 -20.80 -15.27
C ARG A 368 -2.60 -19.69 -15.54
N THR A 369 -2.29 -18.86 -14.56
CA THR A 369 -1.31 -17.78 -14.72
C THR A 369 0.08 -18.33 -15.02
N VAL A 370 0.50 -19.36 -14.30
CA VAL A 370 1.80 -20.03 -14.53
C VAL A 370 1.86 -20.63 -15.94
N ASP A 371 0.80 -21.33 -16.38
CA ASP A 371 0.73 -21.95 -17.71
C ASP A 371 0.85 -20.91 -18.84
N VAL A 372 0.12 -19.80 -18.69
CA VAL A 372 0.15 -18.70 -19.66
C VAL A 372 1.51 -18.01 -19.65
N LEU A 373 2.07 -17.70 -18.49
CA LEU A 373 3.40 -17.07 -18.38
C LEU A 373 4.50 -17.93 -18.97
N ALA A 374 4.49 -19.25 -18.72
CA ALA A 374 5.46 -20.19 -19.32
C ALA A 374 5.36 -20.17 -20.85
N THR A 375 4.15 -20.25 -21.40
CA THR A 375 3.92 -20.18 -22.85
C THR A 375 4.42 -18.86 -23.44
N LEU A 376 4.22 -17.73 -22.76
CA LEU A 376 4.68 -16.43 -23.23
C LEU A 376 6.19 -16.30 -23.16
N ALA A 377 6.81 -16.78 -22.09
CA ALA A 377 8.27 -16.80 -21.94
C ALA A 377 8.95 -17.63 -23.05
N ASP A 378 8.42 -18.83 -23.34
CA ASP A 378 8.93 -19.68 -24.41
C ASP A 378 8.83 -19.02 -25.79
N LYS A 379 7.69 -18.39 -26.08
CA LYS A 379 7.50 -17.66 -27.35
C LYS A 379 8.48 -16.48 -27.49
N ALA A 380 8.67 -15.72 -26.42
CA ALA A 380 9.58 -14.58 -26.44
C ALA A 380 11.04 -15.00 -26.66
N ARG A 381 11.43 -16.17 -26.17
CA ARG A 381 12.77 -16.75 -26.31
C ARG A 381 12.98 -17.51 -27.60
N GLY A 382 11.99 -17.59 -28.48
CA GLY A 382 12.05 -18.32 -29.74
C GLY A 382 12.05 -19.86 -29.56
N VAL A 383 11.69 -20.35 -28.39
CA VAL A 383 11.52 -21.78 -28.13
C VAL A 383 10.25 -22.26 -28.84
N LYS A 384 10.36 -23.22 -29.75
CA LYS A 384 9.19 -23.85 -30.38
C LYS A 384 8.44 -24.63 -29.29
N SER A 385 7.30 -24.10 -28.83
CA SER A 385 6.39 -24.85 -27.97
C SER A 385 5.88 -26.07 -28.72
N ALA A 386 6.00 -27.26 -28.11
CA ALA A 386 5.33 -28.46 -28.62
C ALA A 386 3.81 -28.17 -28.69
N PRO A 387 3.12 -28.57 -29.76
CA PRO A 387 1.67 -28.38 -29.85
C PRO A 387 1.01 -29.17 -28.72
N VAL A 388 0.22 -28.51 -27.91
CA VAL A 388 -0.70 -29.16 -26.97
C VAL A 388 -1.80 -29.80 -27.81
N PHE A 389 -1.70 -31.08 -28.04
CA PHE A 389 -2.79 -31.85 -28.63
C PHE A 389 -3.89 -32.01 -27.57
N GLU A 390 -4.97 -31.28 -27.70
CA GLU A 390 -6.20 -31.63 -27.01
C GLU A 390 -6.66 -32.98 -27.56
N THR A 391 -6.68 -33.99 -26.70
CA THR A 391 -7.38 -35.25 -26.99
C THR A 391 -8.86 -34.97 -27.07
N VAL A 392 -9.37 -34.87 -28.29
CA VAL A 392 -10.80 -34.93 -28.55
C VAL A 392 -11.20 -36.38 -28.35
N GLU A 393 -11.79 -36.77 -27.25
CA GLU A 393 -12.54 -38.01 -27.12
C GLU A 393 -13.84 -37.85 -27.90
N PHE A 394 -14.08 -38.78 -28.83
CA PHE A 394 -15.29 -38.94 -29.63
C PHE A 394 -16.41 -39.59 -28.80
#